data_1fb7a5ec111348f745b182058e1d6363
#
_entry.id   1fb7a5ec111348f745b182058e1d6363
#
_cell.length_a   1.000
_cell.length_b   1.000
_cell.length_c   1.000
_cell.angle_alpha   90.00
_cell.angle_beta   90.00
_cell.angle_gamma   90.00
#
_symmetry.space_group_name_H-M   'P 1'
#
loop_
_entity.id
_entity.type
_entity.pdbx_description
1 polymer ?
#
loop_
_entity_poly.entity_id
_entity_poly.type
_entity_poly.pdbx_seq_one_letter_code
_entity_poly.pdbx_strand_id
1 'polypeptide(L)'
;MMDFIRGKGGLVAHLGTSDAREVEKRIADGDERAKLVYDGMLYSAARAISGLAAGADGQVDRVILTGGMAHSRYVVDYLTRKVSFIAPVEVMAGEFELEALAAGACRVLEGKEQMKVFDSYGANA
;
A
#
# COMPACT_ATOMS: atom_id res chain seq x y z
N MET A 1 -21.55 -3.51 8.93
CA MET A 1 -20.13 -3.95 8.92
C MET A 1 -19.40 -3.56 7.64
N MET A 2 -19.97 -3.77 6.46
CA MET A 2 -19.35 -3.39 5.16
C MET A 2 -19.06 -1.89 5.03
N ASP A 3 -19.89 -1.00 5.59
CA ASP A 3 -19.69 0.46 5.53
C ASP A 3 -18.42 0.93 6.26
N PHE A 4 -18.00 0.21 7.31
CA PHE A 4 -16.78 0.54 8.04
C PHE A 4 -15.51 0.12 7.27
N ILE A 5 -15.63 -0.88 6.40
CA ILE A 5 -14.52 -1.31 5.54
C ILE A 5 -14.40 -0.39 4.32
N ARG A 6 -15.54 0.15 3.83
CA ARG A 6 -15.62 0.95 2.61
C ARG A 6 -16.00 2.41 2.89
N GLY A 7 -15.17 3.14 3.62
CA GLY A 7 -15.27 4.60 3.69
C GLY A 7 -15.78 5.22 4.98
N LYS A 8 -16.40 4.45 5.91
CA LYS A 8 -16.83 4.99 7.22
C LYS A 8 -15.94 4.57 8.38
N GLY A 9 -14.87 3.81 8.12
CA GLY A 9 -13.90 3.37 9.12
C GLY A 9 -12.58 4.15 9.04
N GLY A 10 -11.60 3.68 9.82
CA GLY A 10 -10.25 4.21 9.79
C GLY A 10 -10.16 5.71 10.08
N LEU A 11 -9.43 6.45 9.26
CA LEU A 11 -9.23 7.90 9.43
C LEU A 11 -10.56 8.67 9.44
N VAL A 12 -11.51 8.29 8.59
CA VAL A 12 -12.82 8.97 8.53
C VAL A 12 -13.56 8.84 9.85
N ALA A 13 -13.58 7.64 10.45
CA ALA A 13 -14.27 7.42 11.72
C ALA A 13 -13.66 8.22 12.88
N HIS A 14 -12.33 8.38 12.90
CA HIS A 14 -11.62 8.98 14.01
C HIS A 14 -11.34 10.47 13.83
N LEU A 15 -11.13 10.92 12.59
CA LEU A 15 -10.67 12.27 12.26
C LEU A 15 -11.61 13.04 11.33
N GLY A 16 -12.63 12.38 10.77
CA GLY A 16 -13.62 13.00 9.87
C GLY A 16 -13.12 13.21 8.43
N THR A 17 -11.91 12.78 8.11
CA THR A 17 -11.30 12.93 6.78
C THR A 17 -10.56 11.68 6.36
N SER A 18 -10.47 11.44 5.04
CA SER A 18 -9.61 10.41 4.43
C SER A 18 -8.38 11.01 3.75
N ASP A 19 -8.26 12.34 3.69
CA ASP A 19 -7.12 13.00 3.06
C ASP A 19 -5.90 12.98 4.00
N ALA A 20 -4.92 12.15 3.66
CA ALA A 20 -3.69 12.01 4.42
C ALA A 20 -2.92 13.33 4.56
N ARG A 21 -2.98 14.21 3.55
CA ARG A 21 -2.30 15.51 3.56
C ARG A 21 -2.90 16.44 4.61
N GLU A 22 -4.24 16.41 4.76
CA GLU A 22 -4.93 17.15 5.81
C GLU A 22 -4.53 16.64 7.20
N VAL A 23 -4.47 15.30 7.36
CA VAL A 23 -4.05 14.68 8.62
C VAL A 23 -2.61 15.05 8.97
N GLU A 24 -1.69 14.99 8.02
CA GLU A 24 -0.29 15.37 8.23
C GLU A 24 -0.12 16.85 8.58
N LYS A 25 -0.93 17.73 7.96
CA LYS A 25 -0.97 19.13 8.34
C LYS A 25 -1.42 19.31 9.80
N ARG A 26 -2.49 18.63 10.22
CA ARG A 26 -2.95 18.66 11.62
C ARG A 26 -1.87 18.17 12.58
N ILE A 27 -1.13 17.13 12.21
CA ILE A 27 0.01 16.63 13.00
C ILE A 27 1.10 17.70 13.14
N ALA A 28 1.43 18.38 12.04
CA ALA A 28 2.41 19.45 12.05
C ALA A 28 1.97 20.65 12.92
N ASP A 29 0.66 20.90 12.99
CA ASP A 29 0.04 21.92 13.83
C ASP A 29 -0.11 21.47 15.31
N GLY A 30 0.35 20.27 15.68
CA GLY A 30 0.38 19.77 17.05
C GLY A 30 -0.84 18.95 17.49
N ASP A 31 -1.66 18.45 16.55
CA ASP A 31 -2.80 17.57 16.87
C ASP A 31 -2.32 16.15 17.23
N GLU A 32 -2.12 15.91 18.52
CA GLU A 32 -1.67 14.62 19.06
C GLU A 32 -2.67 13.49 18.79
N ARG A 33 -3.97 13.78 18.68
CA ARG A 33 -4.98 12.78 18.34
C ARG A 33 -4.85 12.36 16.87
N ALA A 34 -4.67 13.32 15.97
CA ALA A 34 -4.42 13.03 14.57
C ALA A 34 -3.17 12.16 14.41
N LYS A 35 -2.10 12.50 15.12
CA LYS A 35 -0.85 11.73 15.15
C LYS A 35 -1.07 10.30 15.63
N LEU A 36 -1.74 10.12 16.76
CA LEU A 36 -2.01 8.79 17.33
C LEU A 36 -2.79 7.90 16.36
N VAL A 37 -3.84 8.43 15.75
CA VAL A 37 -4.70 7.70 14.81
C VAL A 37 -3.93 7.35 13.54
N TYR A 38 -3.15 8.29 13.00
CA TYR A 38 -2.38 8.10 11.78
C TYR A 38 -1.24 7.09 11.98
N ASP A 39 -0.50 7.23 13.07
CA ASP A 39 0.54 6.26 13.46
C ASP A 39 -0.05 4.86 13.68
N GLY A 40 -1.25 4.75 14.26
CA GLY A 40 -1.97 3.49 14.41
C GLY A 40 -2.33 2.82 13.09
N MET A 41 -2.75 3.61 12.10
CA MET A 41 -3.00 3.14 10.73
C MET A 41 -1.70 2.61 10.09
N LEU A 42 -0.62 3.39 10.15
CA LEU A 42 0.67 3.01 9.59
C LEU A 42 1.27 1.79 10.32
N TYR A 43 1.06 1.69 11.63
CA TYR A 43 1.45 0.50 12.39
C TYR A 43 0.71 -0.76 11.92
N SER A 44 -0.58 -0.62 11.64
CA SER A 44 -1.38 -1.74 11.10
C SER A 44 -0.88 -2.19 9.73
N ALA A 45 -0.50 -1.23 8.87
CA ALA A 45 0.12 -1.52 7.58
C ALA A 45 1.47 -2.24 7.74
N ALA A 46 2.34 -1.76 8.64
CA ALA A 46 3.62 -2.40 8.93
C ALA A 46 3.45 -3.84 9.44
N ARG A 47 2.46 -4.08 10.30
CA ARG A 47 2.12 -5.45 10.75
C ARG A 47 1.68 -6.35 9.61
N ALA A 48 0.85 -5.84 8.70
CA ALA A 48 0.40 -6.60 7.53
C ALA A 48 1.59 -6.98 6.63
N ILE A 49 2.48 -6.03 6.33
CA ILE A 49 3.71 -6.28 5.56
C ILE A 49 4.56 -7.34 6.25
N SER A 50 4.77 -7.23 7.56
CA SER A 50 5.56 -8.21 8.33
C SER A 50 4.91 -9.60 8.33
N GLY A 51 3.57 -9.67 8.37
CA GLY A 51 2.85 -10.94 8.27
C GLY A 51 3.03 -11.62 6.91
N LEU A 52 3.09 -10.84 5.83
CA LEU A 52 3.35 -11.37 4.48
C LEU A 52 4.77 -11.93 4.33
N ALA A 53 5.75 -11.37 5.04
CA ALA A 53 7.11 -11.90 5.03
C ALA A 53 7.18 -13.33 5.58
N ALA A 54 6.34 -13.67 6.55
CA ALA A 54 6.22 -15.04 7.05
C ALA A 54 5.71 -16.01 5.97
N GLY A 55 4.79 -15.56 5.10
CA GLY A 55 4.30 -16.34 3.97
C GLY A 55 5.34 -16.61 2.88
N ALA A 56 6.44 -15.86 2.89
CA ALA A 56 7.60 -16.04 2.01
C ALA A 56 8.79 -16.68 2.74
N ASP A 57 8.57 -17.30 3.89
CA ASP A 57 9.62 -17.88 4.76
C ASP A 57 10.76 -16.90 5.07
N GLY A 58 10.46 -15.60 5.10
CA GLY A 58 11.43 -14.53 5.30
C GLY A 58 12.33 -14.25 4.09
N GLN A 59 12.14 -14.92 2.97
CA GLN A 59 12.93 -14.73 1.75
C GLN A 59 12.32 -13.62 0.89
N VAL A 60 12.61 -12.39 1.27
CA VAL A 60 12.09 -11.18 0.63
C VAL A 60 13.26 -10.36 0.09
N ASP A 61 13.29 -10.13 -1.22
CA ASP A 61 14.36 -9.34 -1.86
C ASP A 61 14.18 -7.83 -1.62
N ARG A 62 12.94 -7.34 -1.67
CA ARG A 62 12.59 -5.93 -1.53
C ARG A 62 11.20 -5.75 -0.92
N VAL A 63 11.04 -4.68 -0.17
CA VAL A 63 9.73 -4.12 0.19
C VAL A 63 9.53 -2.87 -0.66
N ILE A 64 8.50 -2.86 -1.52
CA ILE A 64 8.23 -1.73 -2.41
C ILE A 64 7.05 -0.93 -1.87
N LEU A 65 7.27 0.36 -1.61
CA LEU A 65 6.22 1.32 -1.27
C LEU A 65 5.81 2.07 -2.54
N THR A 66 4.55 1.97 -2.94
CA THR A 66 4.02 2.58 -4.17
C THR A 66 2.69 3.27 -3.92
N GLY A 67 2.10 3.85 -4.98
CA GLY A 67 0.84 4.57 -4.91
C GLY A 67 0.97 5.99 -4.38
N GLY A 68 -0.17 6.67 -4.23
CA GLY A 68 -0.23 8.07 -3.81
C GLY A 68 0.36 8.33 -2.42
N MET A 69 0.21 7.40 -1.48
CA MET A 69 0.75 7.55 -0.13
C MET A 69 2.29 7.49 -0.08
N ALA A 70 2.93 6.88 -1.07
CA ALA A 70 4.39 6.83 -1.15
C ALA A 70 5.04 8.20 -1.48
N HIS A 71 4.25 9.22 -1.85
CA HIS A 71 4.71 10.61 -1.92
C HIS A 71 4.92 11.25 -0.54
N SER A 72 4.26 10.72 0.49
CA SER A 72 4.40 11.24 1.85
C SER A 72 5.69 10.77 2.49
N ARG A 73 6.56 11.72 2.81
CA ARG A 73 7.78 11.43 3.56
C ARG A 73 7.47 10.85 4.96
N TYR A 74 6.42 11.35 5.61
CA TYR A 74 5.98 10.83 6.91
C TYR A 74 5.68 9.33 6.84
N VAL A 75 4.91 8.92 5.83
CA VAL A 75 4.52 7.51 5.61
C VAL A 75 5.75 6.66 5.30
N VAL A 76 6.58 7.11 4.36
CA VAL A 76 7.79 6.40 3.93
C VAL A 76 8.75 6.21 5.10
N ASP A 77 9.05 7.27 5.84
CA ASP A 77 9.99 7.22 6.98
C ASP A 77 9.44 6.29 8.08
N TYR A 78 8.12 6.37 8.36
CA TYR A 78 7.49 5.51 9.36
C TYR A 78 7.55 4.03 8.97
N LEU A 79 7.11 3.69 7.77
CA LEU A 79 7.08 2.31 7.30
C LEU A 79 8.48 1.74 7.14
N THR A 80 9.40 2.47 6.52
CA THR A 80 10.80 2.05 6.36
C THR A 80 11.41 1.66 7.70
N ARG A 81 11.28 2.51 8.72
CA ARG A 81 11.78 2.21 10.06
C ARG A 81 11.17 0.93 10.65
N LYS A 82 9.92 0.62 10.30
CA LYS A 82 9.20 -0.54 10.86
C LYS A 82 9.45 -1.85 10.12
N VAL A 83 9.78 -1.81 8.82
CA VAL A 83 9.85 -3.01 7.99
C VAL A 83 11.23 -3.29 7.39
N SER A 84 12.21 -2.39 7.55
CA SER A 84 13.56 -2.54 7.01
C SER A 84 14.33 -3.77 7.54
N PHE A 85 13.87 -4.37 8.63
CA PHE A 85 14.42 -5.63 9.14
C PHE A 85 14.08 -6.83 8.24
N ILE A 86 13.06 -6.72 7.39
CA ILE A 86 12.63 -7.78 6.47
C ILE A 86 13.53 -7.77 5.23
N ALA A 87 13.63 -6.62 4.56
CA ALA A 87 14.40 -6.41 3.34
C ALA A 87 14.60 -4.91 3.10
N PRO A 88 15.51 -4.50 2.20
CA PRO A 88 15.62 -3.11 1.76
C PRO A 88 14.29 -2.57 1.25
N VAL A 89 13.98 -1.33 1.65
CA VAL A 89 12.74 -0.65 1.22
C VAL A 89 13.04 0.24 0.02
N GLU A 90 12.28 0.06 -1.05
CA GLU A 90 12.32 0.89 -2.24
C GLU A 90 11.02 1.71 -2.37
N VAL A 91 11.15 2.95 -2.80
CA VAL A 91 10.01 3.86 -2.97
C VAL A 91 9.79 4.12 -4.44
N MET A 92 8.63 3.73 -4.93
CA MET A 92 8.14 3.98 -6.28
C MET A 92 6.84 4.78 -6.20
N ALA A 93 6.95 6.05 -5.77
CA ALA A 93 5.79 6.90 -5.55
C ALA A 93 5.06 7.19 -6.88
N GLY A 94 3.73 7.14 -6.84
CA GLY A 94 2.86 7.38 -7.99
C GLY A 94 2.02 6.18 -8.37
N GLU A 95 1.12 6.43 -9.30
CA GLU A 95 0.20 5.43 -9.86
C GLU A 95 0.61 5.21 -11.33
N PHE A 96 1.25 4.06 -11.59
CA PHE A 96 1.73 3.68 -12.92
C PHE A 96 0.83 2.62 -13.57
N GLU A 97 -0.45 2.57 -13.17
CA GLU A 97 -1.37 1.51 -13.61
C GLU A 97 -1.61 1.55 -15.11
N LEU A 98 -1.83 2.74 -15.68
CA LEU A 98 -2.09 2.88 -17.12
C LEU A 98 -0.87 2.54 -17.95
N GLU A 99 0.30 2.99 -17.54
CA GLU A 99 1.57 2.67 -18.21
C GLU A 99 1.87 1.17 -18.11
N ALA A 100 1.65 0.57 -16.95
CA ALA A 100 1.85 -0.87 -16.74
C ALA A 100 0.89 -1.71 -17.59
N LEU A 101 -0.39 -1.33 -17.66
CA LEU A 101 -1.37 -1.99 -18.52
C LEU A 101 -1.02 -1.85 -20.00
N ALA A 102 -0.65 -0.65 -20.45
CA ALA A 102 -0.23 -0.42 -21.82
C ALA A 102 1.02 -1.23 -22.18
N ALA A 103 2.03 -1.23 -21.31
CA ALA A 103 3.25 -2.01 -21.51
C ALA A 103 2.96 -3.52 -21.53
N GLY A 104 2.04 -4.00 -20.69
CA GLY A 104 1.59 -5.39 -20.69
C GLY A 104 0.94 -5.79 -22.02
N ALA A 105 0.01 -4.98 -22.51
CA ALA A 105 -0.63 -5.18 -23.80
C ALA A 105 0.37 -5.17 -24.95
N CYS A 106 1.32 -4.24 -24.96
CA CYS A 106 2.37 -4.17 -25.97
C CYS A 106 3.23 -5.44 -25.97
N ARG A 107 3.62 -5.98 -24.83
CA ARG A 107 4.42 -7.22 -24.75
C ARG A 107 3.69 -8.41 -25.37
N VAL A 108 2.38 -8.51 -25.16
CA VAL A 108 1.55 -9.55 -25.77
C VAL A 108 1.44 -9.36 -27.29
N LEU A 109 1.16 -8.13 -27.74
CA LEU A 109 1.04 -7.82 -29.18
C LEU A 109 2.37 -8.03 -29.94
N GLU A 110 3.49 -7.78 -29.30
CA GLU A 110 4.84 -8.00 -29.86
C GLU A 110 5.29 -9.47 -29.75
N GLY A 111 4.46 -10.36 -29.20
CA GLY A 111 4.79 -11.78 -29.02
C GLY A 111 5.85 -12.07 -27.96
N LYS A 112 6.17 -11.08 -27.11
CA LYS A 112 7.13 -11.23 -26.00
C LYS A 112 6.55 -11.93 -24.78
N GLU A 113 5.22 -11.93 -24.68
CA GLU A 113 4.47 -12.55 -23.58
C GLU A 113 3.22 -13.23 -24.14
N GLN A 114 2.86 -14.39 -23.58
CA GLN A 114 1.62 -15.06 -23.94
C GLN A 114 0.44 -14.43 -23.22
N MET A 115 -0.66 -14.22 -23.95
CA MET A 115 -1.92 -13.79 -23.37
C MET A 115 -2.43 -14.85 -22.38
N LYS A 116 -2.70 -14.43 -21.14
CA LYS A 116 -3.36 -15.27 -20.14
C LYS A 116 -4.86 -14.99 -20.19
N VAL A 117 -5.64 -16.05 -20.37
CA VAL A 117 -7.11 -15.96 -20.27
C VAL A 117 -7.49 -16.35 -18.85
N PHE A 118 -8.29 -15.49 -18.20
CA PHE A 118 -8.84 -15.81 -16.89
C PHE A 118 -9.99 -16.80 -17.08
N ASP A 119 -9.73 -18.07 -16.80
CA ASP A 119 -10.78 -19.06 -16.68
C ASP A 119 -11.49 -18.88 -15.34
N SER A 120 -12.83 -18.80 -15.39
CA SER A 120 -13.63 -18.75 -14.18
C SER A 120 -13.28 -19.95 -13.30
N TYR A 121 -12.80 -19.67 -12.12
CA TYR A 121 -12.32 -20.57 -11.11
C TYR A 121 -13.07 -21.92 -11.08
N GLY A 122 -12.35 -23.02 -11.35
CA GLY A 122 -12.77 -24.35 -10.91
C GLY A 122 -13.73 -25.11 -11.80
N ALA A 123 -13.80 -24.83 -13.09
CA ALA A 123 -14.61 -25.64 -13.98
C ALA A 123 -14.00 -27.01 -14.33
N ASN A 124 -12.73 -27.28 -13.95
CA ASN A 124 -12.04 -28.56 -14.18
C ASN A 124 -11.00 -28.81 -13.08
N ALA A 125 -11.46 -29.12 -11.89
CA ALA A 125 -10.68 -29.83 -10.89
C ALA A 125 -11.39 -31.11 -10.49
#